data_50e85eb7815b2523333a7f3f61556e9a
#
_entry.id   50e85eb7815b2523333a7f3f61556e9a
#
_cell.length_a   1.000
_cell.length_b   1.000
_cell.length_c   1.000
_cell.angle_alpha   90.00
_cell.angle_beta   90.00
_cell.angle_gamma   90.00
#
_symmetry.space_group_name_H-M   'P 1'
#
loop_
_entity.id
_entity.type
_entity.pdbx_description
1 polymer ?
#
loop_
_entity_poly.entity_id
_entity_poly.type
_entity_poly.pdbx_seq_one_letter_code
_entity_poly.pdbx_strand_id
1 'polypeptide(L)' 'MQRNWEELAQAIIMKAVEDYRKARRRVRHFPDQKGAQATIREVERFFRSDWFAQLTDVDGEMLIRRLKEEVT' A
#
# COMPACT_ATOMS: atom_id res chain seq x y z
N MET A 1 24.94 -3.88 -15.16
CA MET A 1 23.98 -3.86 -15.25
C MET A 1 23.26 -3.11 -14.54
N GLN A 2 22.67 -2.46 -14.71
CA GLN A 2 22.06 -1.73 -14.08
C GLN A 2 20.84 -2.09 -13.70
N ARG A 3 20.48 -1.94 -12.61
CA ARG A 3 19.33 -2.28 -12.22
C ARG A 3 18.47 -1.29 -12.48
N ASN A 4 17.54 -1.61 -12.72
CA ASN A 4 16.55 -0.77 -13.10
C ASN A 4 15.88 -0.20 -11.90
N TRP A 5 15.98 1.08 -11.72
CA TRP A 5 15.32 1.79 -10.62
C TRP A 5 13.81 1.55 -10.65
N GLU A 6 13.25 1.51 -11.87
CA GLU A 6 11.81 1.33 -12.00
C GLU A 6 11.34 -0.02 -11.52
N GLU A 7 12.13 -1.06 -11.77
CA GLU A 7 11.79 -2.38 -11.26
C GLU A 7 11.82 -2.43 -9.76
N LEU A 8 12.82 -1.79 -9.17
CA LEU A 8 12.92 -1.75 -7.73
C LEU A 8 11.76 -0.98 -7.11
N ALA A 9 11.46 0.19 -7.68
CA ALA A 9 10.36 1.00 -7.19
C ALA A 9 9.04 0.24 -7.28
N GLN A 10 8.83 -0.46 -8.39
CA GLN A 10 7.61 -1.23 -8.56
C GLN A 10 7.50 -2.36 -7.54
N ALA A 11 8.61 -3.01 -7.23
CA ALA A 11 8.61 -4.08 -6.23
C ALA A 11 8.23 -3.55 -4.86
N ILE A 12 8.77 -2.37 -4.50
CA ILE A 12 8.45 -1.75 -3.22
C ILE A 12 6.96 -1.44 -3.13
N ILE A 13 6.41 -0.86 -4.19
CA ILE A 13 5.00 -0.48 -4.22
C ILE A 13 4.10 -1.72 -4.18
N MET A 14 4.45 -2.73 -4.95
CA MET A 14 3.63 -3.95 -4.98
C MET A 14 3.59 -4.64 -3.63
N LYS A 15 4.72 -4.64 -2.92
CA LYS A 15 4.75 -5.21 -1.58
C LYS A 15 3.79 -4.46 -0.65
N ALA A 16 3.80 -3.14 -0.73
CA ALA A 16 2.91 -2.32 0.09
C ALA A 16 1.44 -2.58 -0.26
N VAL A 17 1.15 -2.72 -1.56
CA VAL A 17 -0.22 -3.01 -2.00
C VAL A 17 -0.67 -4.37 -1.46
N GLU A 18 0.18 -5.38 -1.54
CA GLU A 18 -0.16 -6.69 -1.02
C GLU A 18 -0.42 -6.66 0.48
N ASP A 19 0.45 -5.95 1.21
CA ASP A 19 0.28 -5.86 2.66
C ASP A 19 -1.02 -5.15 3.00
N TYR A 20 -1.36 -4.12 2.24
CA TYR A 20 -2.58 -3.37 2.45
C TYR A 20 -3.81 -4.26 2.23
N ARG A 21 -3.80 -5.02 1.13
CA ARG A 21 -4.92 -5.90 0.83
C ARG A 21 -5.11 -6.97 1.89
N LYS A 22 -4.02 -7.56 2.35
CA LYS A 22 -4.10 -8.56 3.40
C LYS A 22 -4.65 -7.97 4.69
N ALA A 23 -4.17 -6.78 5.06
CA ALA A 23 -4.61 -6.15 6.29
C ALA A 23 -6.08 -5.78 6.22
N ARG A 24 -6.54 -5.30 5.08
CA ARG A 24 -7.95 -4.95 4.95
C ARG A 24 -8.84 -6.18 5.04
N ARG A 25 -8.41 -7.30 4.43
CA ARG A 25 -9.18 -8.54 4.57
C ARG A 25 -9.25 -8.99 6.02
N ARG A 26 -8.13 -8.88 6.73
CA ARG A 26 -8.08 -9.31 8.12
C ARG A 26 -8.99 -8.45 8.98
N VAL A 27 -8.99 -7.15 8.77
CA VAL A 27 -9.86 -6.25 9.52
C VAL A 27 -11.33 -6.52 9.23
N ARG A 28 -11.64 -6.92 8.00
CA ARG A 28 -13.01 -7.25 7.64
C ARG A 28 -13.53 -8.43 8.48
N HIS A 29 -12.68 -9.43 8.67
CA HIS A 29 -13.08 -10.60 9.45
C HIS A 29 -12.86 -10.44 10.94
N PHE A 30 -11.89 -9.63 11.32
CA PHE A 30 -11.52 -9.43 12.71
C PHE A 30 -11.33 -7.94 12.96
N PRO A 31 -12.42 -7.18 13.10
CA PRO A 31 -12.32 -5.72 13.17
C PRO A 31 -11.45 -5.18 14.29
N ASP A 32 -11.32 -5.94 15.37
CA ASP A 32 -10.55 -5.49 16.52
C ASP A 32 -9.08 -5.83 16.44
N GLN A 33 -8.63 -6.40 15.34
CA GLN A 33 -7.24 -6.80 15.23
C GLN A 33 -6.36 -5.59 15.03
N LYS A 34 -5.62 -5.25 16.08
CA LYS A 34 -4.86 -4.01 16.09
C LYS A 34 -3.66 -4.03 15.17
N GLY A 35 -3.07 -5.21 14.98
CA GLY A 35 -1.94 -5.33 14.07
C GLY A 35 -2.32 -4.99 12.64
N ALA A 36 -3.47 -5.48 12.19
CA ALA A 36 -3.93 -5.19 10.84
C ALA A 36 -4.30 -3.72 10.70
N GLN A 37 -4.93 -3.15 11.73
CA GLN A 37 -5.24 -1.72 11.71
C GLN A 37 -3.98 -0.88 11.61
N ALA A 38 -2.94 -1.26 12.35
CA ALA A 38 -1.67 -0.54 12.30
C ALA A 38 -1.04 -0.64 10.92
N THR A 39 -1.09 -1.83 10.29
CA THR A 39 -0.55 -1.99 8.96
C THR A 39 -1.26 -1.08 7.97
N ILE A 40 -2.58 -0.99 8.06
CA ILE A 40 -3.35 -0.11 7.17
C ILE A 40 -2.87 1.32 7.31
N ARG A 41 -2.73 1.80 8.54
CA ARG A 41 -2.29 3.17 8.77
C ARG A 41 -0.89 3.41 8.23
N GLU A 42 0.01 2.46 8.43
CA GLU A 42 1.39 2.60 7.99
C GLU A 42 1.50 2.62 6.48
N VAL A 43 0.74 1.75 5.82
CA VAL A 43 0.81 1.70 4.37
C VAL A 43 0.16 2.94 3.76
N GLU A 44 -0.94 3.43 4.34
CA GLU A 44 -1.53 4.67 3.86
C GLU A 44 -0.58 5.84 4.03
N ARG A 45 0.15 5.88 5.15
CA ARG A 45 1.15 6.91 5.35
C ARG A 45 2.23 6.83 4.28
N PHE A 46 2.66 5.61 3.94
CA PHE A 46 3.64 5.43 2.88
C PHE A 46 3.11 5.96 1.55
N PHE A 47 1.88 5.62 1.19
CA PHE A 47 1.31 6.08 -0.08
C PHE A 47 1.18 7.59 -0.14
N ARG A 48 1.09 8.27 1.01
CA ARG A 48 1.00 9.73 1.06
C ARG A 48 2.34 10.43 1.24
N SER A 49 3.42 9.66 1.30
CA SER A 49 4.71 10.22 1.63
C SER A 49 5.42 10.79 0.40
N ASP A 50 6.41 11.65 0.66
CA ASP A 50 7.29 12.13 -0.39
C ASP A 50 8.07 11.00 -1.01
N TRP A 51 8.41 9.99 -0.21
CA TRP A 51 9.14 8.83 -0.72
C TRP A 51 8.35 8.12 -1.80
N PHE A 52 7.06 7.91 -1.56
CA PHE A 52 6.21 7.29 -2.58
C PHE A 52 6.17 8.15 -3.85
N ALA A 53 6.08 9.47 -3.67
CA ALA A 53 6.06 10.37 -4.82
C ALA A 53 7.31 10.27 -5.66
N GLN A 54 8.44 9.92 -5.04
CA GLN A 54 9.68 9.72 -5.79
C GLN A 54 9.73 8.37 -6.48
N LEU A 55 8.97 7.41 -6.00
CA LEU A 55 8.98 6.08 -6.59
C LEU A 55 8.10 5.97 -7.84
N THR A 56 7.07 6.81 -7.93
CA THR A 56 6.11 6.69 -9.01
C THR A 56 5.36 8.00 -9.18
N ASP A 57 4.77 8.17 -10.36
CA ASP A 57 3.89 9.30 -10.64
C ASP A 57 2.44 9.02 -10.23
N VAL A 58 2.15 7.85 -9.73
CA VAL A 58 0.80 7.49 -9.32
C VAL A 58 0.36 8.36 -8.15
N ASP A 59 -0.89 8.82 -8.19
CA ASP A 59 -1.47 9.60 -7.11
C ASP A 59 -1.78 8.67 -5.95
N GLY A 60 -1.10 8.88 -4.81
CA GLY A 60 -1.27 8.00 -3.65
C GLY A 60 -2.68 7.99 -3.10
N GLU A 61 -3.36 9.16 -3.08
CA GLU A 61 -4.73 9.20 -2.60
C GLU A 61 -5.67 8.41 -3.50
N MET A 62 -5.46 8.51 -4.79
CA MET A 62 -6.26 7.74 -5.73
C MET A 62 -6.03 6.24 -5.53
N LEU A 63 -4.77 5.85 -5.32
CA LEU A 63 -4.46 4.45 -5.09
C LEU A 63 -5.15 3.93 -3.85
N ILE A 64 -5.09 4.70 -2.76
CA ILE A 64 -5.77 4.30 -1.53
C ILE A 64 -7.26 4.13 -1.76
N ARG A 65 -7.87 5.07 -2.45
CA ARG A 65 -9.30 5.00 -2.73
C ARG A 65 -9.65 3.76 -3.55
N ARG A 66 -8.85 3.48 -4.58
CA ARG A 66 -9.08 2.32 -5.41
C ARG A 66 -8.96 1.03 -4.62
N LEU A 67 -7.96 0.96 -3.75
CA LEU A 67 -7.78 -0.24 -2.93
C LEU A 67 -8.93 -0.42 -1.95
N LYS A 68 -9.46 0.67 -1.42
CA LYS A 68 -10.60 0.59 -0.51
C LYS A 68 -11.86 0.14 -1.21
N GLU A 69 -11.97 0.43 -2.49
CA GLU A 69 -13.15 0.06 -3.26
C GLU A 69 -13.13 -1.40 -3.69
N GLU A 70 -12.01 -2.06 -3.59
CA GLU A 70 -11.94 -3.46 -3.99
C GLU A 70 -12.82 -4.31 -3.11
N VAL A 71 -13.52 -5.25 -3.74
CA VAL A 71 -14.35 -6.19 -3.04
C VAL A 71 -13.66 -7.53 -3.07
N THR A 72 -13.35 -8.05 -1.90
CA THR A 72 -12.62 -9.32 -1.84
C THR A 72 -13.34 -10.31 -0.95
#